data_ad41704e596c8f32764e747a73b85927
#
_entry.id   ad41704e596c8f32764e747a73b85927
#
_cell.length_a   1.000
_cell.length_b   1.000
_cell.length_c   1.000
_cell.angle_alpha   90.00
_cell.angle_beta   90.00
_cell.angle_gamma   90.00
#
_symmetry.space_group_name_H-M   'P 1'
#
loop_
_entity.id
_entity.type
_entity.pdbx_description
1 polymer ?
#
loop_
_entity_poly.entity_id
_entity_poly.type
_entity_poly.pdbx_seq_one_letter_code
_entity_poly.pdbx_strand_id
1 'polypeptide(L)'
;MATFDMRTDTRSGIEMGLGVGPQRMAGWPYSDFATGWYVIGYSWEIKPGQVKPAKWFNQDLVVFRTASGVLSVLDAYCPHMGAHLGKVSPAELGGGVCGETLECPFHGWKWSPEGRNVDIPYRPGHPVKATIEKKHVAEVDDIILMWFDHKRRAPTYEWPGLPYYGDKSSYYPLDTTVDGPYLAKPQFPFENSADPHHFKYVHGSYLDAEFSDYKVDGAYAENVMRLVFGGGQEQTWLTPNGPVRGYVDNFFWGASLGVARFRIDDLVCIHLPTLTPVDHDNAIFFSTVTGTREPGDDGDIPRGRSGRMMKAQHWQIRNDFHIWQNQRYLVKPIFTGPEEQSRYAFIRRHFDQFYPNPVYANGSANGPAHGATTVTTAAR
;
A
#
# COMPACT_ATOMS: atom_id res chain seq x y z
N MET A 1 36.49 -1.19 11.79
CA MET A 1 35.65 -0.61 12.86
C MET A 1 35.12 0.72 12.33
N ALA A 2 33.94 0.73 11.80
CA ALA A 2 33.22 1.95 11.46
C ALA A 2 32.01 2.03 12.37
N THR A 3 32.12 2.86 13.39
CA THR A 3 31.02 3.19 14.31
C THR A 3 30.04 4.07 13.57
N PHE A 4 28.86 3.55 13.27
CA PHE A 4 27.72 4.35 12.79
C PHE A 4 27.18 5.17 13.97
N ASP A 5 27.51 6.46 13.96
CA ASP A 5 26.99 7.47 14.89
C ASP A 5 25.57 7.85 14.47
N MET A 6 24.57 7.45 15.27
CA MET A 6 23.17 7.82 15.07
C MET A 6 22.94 9.25 15.60
N ARG A 7 23.45 10.26 14.94
CA ARG A 7 22.98 11.63 15.14
C ARG A 7 21.96 11.95 14.07
N THR A 8 20.81 12.38 14.52
CA THR A 8 19.71 12.94 13.76
C THR A 8 20.21 14.06 12.85
N ASP A 9 20.48 13.75 11.59
CA ASP A 9 20.66 14.78 10.57
C ASP A 9 19.34 15.01 9.84
N THR A 10 18.63 16.05 10.28
CA THR A 10 17.41 16.55 9.66
C THR A 10 17.73 17.47 8.46
N ARG A 11 18.85 17.26 7.78
CA ARG A 11 19.26 18.04 6.61
C ARG A 11 19.92 17.17 5.55
N SER A 12 19.10 16.41 4.81
CA SER A 12 19.43 16.12 3.42
C SER A 12 18.25 16.55 2.55
N GLY A 13 18.16 17.86 2.34
CA GLY A 13 17.47 18.37 1.18
C GLY A 13 18.22 17.83 -0.04
N ILE A 14 17.73 16.74 -0.61
CA ILE A 14 18.02 16.44 -2.00
C ILE A 14 17.36 17.58 -2.75
N GLU A 15 18.16 18.49 -3.31
CA GLU A 15 17.69 19.45 -4.30
C GLU A 15 17.07 18.63 -5.43
N MET A 16 15.74 18.50 -5.40
CA MET A 16 15.00 18.05 -6.56
C MET A 16 15.15 19.14 -7.61
N GLY A 17 15.92 18.82 -8.65
CA GLY A 17 16.03 19.67 -9.83
C GLY A 17 14.62 19.93 -10.37
N LEU A 18 14.08 21.10 -10.05
CA LEU A 18 12.87 21.65 -10.63
C LEU A 18 13.16 21.96 -12.08
N GLY A 19 12.80 21.09 -12.98
CA GLY A 19 12.94 21.37 -14.39
C GLY A 19 12.78 20.19 -15.33
N VAL A 20 11.73 19.37 -15.21
CA VAL A 20 11.15 18.64 -16.35
C VAL A 20 9.69 18.39 -15.99
N GLY A 21 8.75 18.68 -16.90
CA GLY A 21 7.34 18.34 -16.74
C GLY A 21 7.14 16.83 -16.48
N PRO A 22 5.94 16.35 -16.17
CA PRO A 22 5.68 15.01 -15.68
C PRO A 22 6.32 13.97 -16.62
N GLN A 23 7.46 13.41 -16.23
CA GLN A 23 8.09 12.31 -16.95
C GLN A 23 7.31 11.06 -16.58
N ARG A 24 6.48 10.60 -17.52
CA ARG A 24 5.92 9.24 -17.42
C ARG A 24 7.08 8.26 -17.26
N MET A 25 6.91 7.28 -16.36
CA MET A 25 7.88 6.20 -16.24
C MET A 25 8.13 5.57 -17.61
N ALA A 26 9.34 5.74 -18.14
CA ALA A 26 9.68 5.28 -19.47
C ALA A 26 9.48 3.77 -19.59
N GLY A 27 8.73 3.35 -20.63
CA GLY A 27 8.46 1.94 -20.90
C GLY A 27 7.30 1.33 -20.12
N TRP A 28 6.63 2.07 -19.23
CA TRP A 28 5.44 1.57 -18.54
C TRP A 28 4.32 1.25 -19.53
N PRO A 29 3.81 -0.01 -19.56
CA PRO A 29 2.95 -0.45 -20.66
C PRO A 29 1.47 -0.13 -20.47
N TYR A 30 1.04 0.20 -19.25
CA TYR A 30 -0.36 0.40 -18.93
C TYR A 30 -0.74 1.87 -18.99
N SER A 31 -1.88 2.15 -19.64
CA SER A 31 -2.42 3.51 -19.78
C SER A 31 -3.27 3.96 -18.61
N ASP A 32 -3.65 3.03 -17.73
CA ASP A 32 -4.55 3.27 -16.60
C ASP A 32 -4.02 2.59 -15.33
N PHE A 33 -4.69 2.82 -14.21
CA PHE A 33 -4.37 2.20 -12.92
C PHE A 33 -4.96 0.79 -12.84
N ALA A 34 -4.32 -0.08 -12.06
CA ALA A 34 -4.85 -1.40 -11.79
C ALA A 34 -6.12 -1.32 -10.92
N THR A 35 -7.09 -2.19 -11.20
CA THR A 35 -8.27 -2.36 -10.36
C THR A 35 -7.88 -3.05 -9.05
N GLY A 36 -8.33 -2.51 -7.91
CA GLY A 36 -8.03 -3.11 -6.61
C GLY A 36 -8.24 -2.19 -5.42
N TRP A 37 -7.96 -2.73 -4.23
CA TRP A 37 -7.92 -1.97 -2.99
C TRP A 37 -6.58 -1.27 -2.81
N TYR A 38 -6.60 -0.04 -2.33
CA TYR A 38 -5.42 0.78 -2.08
C TYR A 38 -5.50 1.45 -0.71
N VAL A 39 -4.40 1.49 0.02
CA VAL A 39 -4.29 2.24 1.27
C VAL A 39 -4.36 3.73 0.96
N ILE A 40 -5.25 4.46 1.62
CA ILE A 40 -5.41 5.90 1.47
C ILE A 40 -5.19 6.68 2.77
N GLY A 41 -4.93 6.00 3.87
CA GLY A 41 -4.69 6.60 5.18
C GLY A 41 -4.95 5.62 6.31
N TYR A 42 -5.00 6.15 7.52
CA TYR A 42 -5.22 5.40 8.75
C TYR A 42 -6.40 5.97 9.56
N SER A 43 -7.07 5.09 10.33
CA SER A 43 -8.28 5.43 11.09
C SER A 43 -8.13 6.63 12.01
N TRP A 44 -6.97 6.76 12.65
CA TRP A 44 -6.67 7.87 13.57
C TRP A 44 -6.43 9.22 12.90
N GLU A 45 -6.22 9.25 11.58
CA GLU A 45 -5.98 10.49 10.83
C GLU A 45 -7.25 11.27 10.55
N ILE A 46 -8.42 10.61 10.58
CA ILE A 46 -9.74 11.22 10.33
C ILE A 46 -10.66 10.92 11.52
N LYS A 47 -10.75 11.85 12.44
CA LYS A 47 -11.63 11.75 13.62
C LYS A 47 -13.08 12.05 13.26
N PRO A 48 -14.06 11.58 14.06
CA PRO A 48 -15.46 12.01 13.92
C PRO A 48 -15.59 13.53 13.81
N GLY A 49 -16.40 13.99 12.86
CA GLY A 49 -16.58 15.42 12.58
C GLY A 49 -15.53 16.06 11.68
N GLN A 50 -14.57 15.29 11.15
CA GLN A 50 -13.51 15.82 10.29
C GLN A 50 -13.73 15.49 8.80
N VAL A 51 -13.27 16.41 7.95
CA VAL A 51 -13.14 16.24 6.50
C VAL A 51 -11.74 16.63 6.07
N LYS A 52 -11.16 15.88 5.13
CA LYS A 52 -9.86 16.18 4.51
C LYS A 52 -9.96 16.08 2.99
N PRO A 53 -9.36 17.02 2.24
CA PRO A 53 -9.18 16.86 0.81
C PRO A 53 -8.16 15.75 0.56
N ALA A 54 -8.35 15.00 -0.53
CA ALA A 54 -7.43 13.97 -0.98
C ALA A 54 -7.34 13.99 -2.51
N LYS A 55 -6.24 13.45 -3.05
CA LYS A 55 -6.08 13.27 -4.48
C LYS A 55 -5.51 11.89 -4.75
N TRP A 56 -6.33 11.03 -5.38
CA TRP A 56 -5.94 9.68 -5.76
C TRP A 56 -6.43 9.37 -7.18
N PHE A 57 -5.62 8.68 -7.97
CA PHE A 57 -5.98 8.23 -9.31
C PHE A 57 -6.42 9.38 -10.25
N ASN A 58 -5.72 10.51 -10.22
CA ASN A 58 -6.11 11.77 -10.90
C ASN A 58 -7.48 12.34 -10.49
N GLN A 59 -8.07 11.87 -9.39
CA GLN A 59 -9.37 12.35 -8.90
C GLN A 59 -9.17 13.20 -7.64
N ASP A 60 -9.82 14.36 -7.62
CA ASP A 60 -9.94 15.15 -6.41
C ASP A 60 -11.09 14.57 -5.57
N LEU A 61 -10.80 14.24 -4.34
CA LEU A 61 -11.71 13.54 -3.42
C LEU A 61 -11.80 14.25 -2.09
N VAL A 62 -12.82 13.89 -1.33
CA VAL A 62 -12.93 14.23 0.09
C VAL A 62 -13.12 12.97 0.91
N VAL A 63 -12.32 12.86 1.96
CA VAL A 63 -12.44 11.81 2.97
C VAL A 63 -13.01 12.45 4.22
N PHE A 64 -14.12 11.97 4.74
CA PHE A 64 -14.72 12.51 5.93
C PHE A 64 -15.30 11.42 6.84
N ARG A 65 -15.42 11.76 8.11
CA ARG A 65 -16.06 10.91 9.10
C ARG A 65 -17.19 11.69 9.77
N THR A 66 -18.40 11.14 9.73
CA THR A 66 -19.57 11.73 10.39
C THR A 66 -19.39 11.83 11.90
N ALA A 67 -20.27 12.54 12.59
CA ALA A 67 -20.24 12.62 14.04
C ALA A 67 -20.41 11.26 14.73
N SER A 68 -21.20 10.35 14.14
CA SER A 68 -21.36 8.97 14.62
C SER A 68 -20.20 8.04 14.25
N GLY A 69 -19.22 8.50 13.45
CA GLY A 69 -18.03 7.73 13.07
C GLY A 69 -18.11 7.05 11.72
N VAL A 70 -19.14 7.24 10.91
CA VAL A 70 -19.24 6.67 9.56
C VAL A 70 -18.20 7.30 8.65
N LEU A 71 -17.28 6.48 8.11
CA LEU A 71 -16.28 6.90 7.13
C LEU A 71 -16.90 6.93 5.73
N SER A 72 -16.61 7.98 4.96
CA SER A 72 -16.98 8.06 3.56
C SER A 72 -15.92 8.79 2.72
N VAL A 73 -15.85 8.40 1.45
CA VAL A 73 -15.04 9.08 0.42
C VAL A 73 -15.94 9.42 -0.76
N LEU A 74 -15.99 10.72 -1.10
CA LEU A 74 -16.79 11.24 -2.19
C LEU A 74 -15.89 11.99 -3.18
N ASP A 75 -16.37 12.18 -4.41
CA ASP A 75 -15.79 13.18 -5.31
C ASP A 75 -15.82 14.55 -4.64
N ALA A 76 -14.78 15.35 -4.86
CA ALA A 76 -14.55 16.57 -4.09
C ALA A 76 -15.51 17.70 -4.39
N TYR A 77 -16.18 17.69 -5.54
CA TYR A 77 -16.89 18.89 -6.03
C TYR A 77 -18.40 18.79 -5.88
N CYS A 78 -18.97 19.79 -5.23
CA CYS A 78 -20.42 19.94 -5.13
C CYS A 78 -21.04 20.19 -6.52
N PRO A 79 -21.98 19.35 -7.00
CA PRO A 79 -22.55 19.50 -8.34
C PRO A 79 -23.42 20.73 -8.52
N HIS A 80 -23.72 21.49 -7.45
CA HIS A 80 -24.47 22.75 -7.57
C HIS A 80 -23.67 23.79 -8.35
N MET A 81 -22.48 24.21 -7.85
CA MET A 81 -21.66 25.26 -8.45
C MET A 81 -20.16 24.96 -8.37
N GLY A 82 -19.76 23.69 -8.21
CA GLY A 82 -18.38 23.25 -8.29
C GLY A 82 -17.50 23.60 -7.09
N ALA A 83 -18.06 23.95 -5.92
CA ALA A 83 -17.25 24.20 -4.74
C ALA A 83 -16.61 22.91 -4.23
N HIS A 84 -15.34 22.97 -3.80
CA HIS A 84 -14.61 21.84 -3.24
C HIS A 84 -15.01 21.61 -1.78
N LEU A 85 -15.62 20.47 -1.48
CA LEU A 85 -16.23 20.13 -0.19
C LEU A 85 -15.21 19.95 0.96
N GLY A 86 -13.97 19.65 0.67
CA GLY A 86 -12.90 19.46 1.67
C GLY A 86 -12.03 20.69 1.89
N LYS A 87 -12.22 21.78 1.13
CA LYS A 87 -11.51 23.06 1.30
C LYS A 87 -12.42 24.04 2.02
N VAL A 88 -12.68 23.74 3.28
CA VAL A 88 -13.52 24.59 4.12
C VAL A 88 -12.75 25.78 4.64
N SER A 89 -13.43 26.92 4.74
CA SER A 89 -12.87 28.13 5.35
C SER A 89 -12.68 27.94 6.86
N PRO A 90 -11.80 28.70 7.53
CA PRO A 90 -11.67 28.60 8.98
C PRO A 90 -13.02 28.73 9.67
N ALA A 91 -13.24 27.87 10.59
CA ALA A 91 -14.30 27.53 11.55
C ALA A 91 -15.63 28.29 11.63
N GLU A 92 -15.79 29.49 11.04
CA GLU A 92 -16.95 30.35 11.30
C GLU A 92 -17.88 30.59 10.08
N LEU A 93 -17.49 30.09 8.89
CA LEU A 93 -18.19 30.48 7.64
C LEU A 93 -19.00 29.36 6.99
N GLY A 94 -19.21 28.24 7.66
CA GLY A 94 -19.94 27.07 7.12
C GLY A 94 -19.10 26.15 6.27
N GLY A 95 -19.63 24.95 6.01
CA GLY A 95 -18.96 23.85 5.35
C GLY A 95 -18.33 22.85 6.33
N GLY A 96 -17.92 21.69 5.81
CA GLY A 96 -17.35 20.61 6.60
C GLY A 96 -18.40 19.63 7.11
N VAL A 97 -18.03 18.83 8.13
CA VAL A 97 -18.94 17.82 8.67
C VAL A 97 -19.95 18.48 9.62
N CYS A 98 -21.25 18.29 9.34
CA CYS A 98 -22.36 18.76 10.15
C CYS A 98 -23.22 17.54 10.55
N GLY A 99 -23.00 17.03 11.76
CA GLY A 99 -23.62 15.79 12.23
C GLY A 99 -23.32 14.61 11.32
N GLU A 100 -24.34 14.04 10.70
CA GLU A 100 -24.23 12.89 9.80
C GLU A 100 -24.05 13.29 8.32
N THR A 101 -23.73 14.56 8.03
CA THR A 101 -23.65 15.06 6.66
C THR A 101 -22.38 15.87 6.42
N LEU A 102 -22.01 15.98 5.15
CA LEU A 102 -20.98 16.89 4.67
C LEU A 102 -21.64 18.16 4.08
N GLU A 103 -21.35 19.31 4.63
CA GLU A 103 -21.92 20.60 4.20
C GLU A 103 -20.99 21.27 3.18
N CYS A 104 -21.59 21.79 2.11
CA CYS A 104 -20.88 22.55 1.09
C CYS A 104 -20.53 23.95 1.62
N PRO A 105 -19.26 24.41 1.53
CA PRO A 105 -18.85 25.70 2.05
C PRO A 105 -19.41 26.90 1.27
N PHE A 106 -20.00 26.67 0.08
CA PHE A 106 -20.50 27.78 -0.75
C PHE A 106 -21.97 28.16 -0.44
N HIS A 107 -22.88 27.16 -0.44
CA HIS A 107 -24.32 27.44 -0.25
C HIS A 107 -24.97 26.54 0.81
N GLY A 108 -24.18 25.85 1.63
CA GLY A 108 -24.69 25.03 2.73
C GLY A 108 -25.44 23.75 2.32
N TRP A 109 -25.35 23.31 1.04
CA TRP A 109 -25.98 22.05 0.64
C TRP A 109 -25.40 20.91 1.43
N LYS A 110 -26.25 20.03 1.98
CA LYS A 110 -25.80 18.90 2.79
C LYS A 110 -25.87 17.59 2.00
N TRP A 111 -24.84 16.83 2.15
CA TRP A 111 -24.62 15.56 1.45
C TRP A 111 -24.49 14.42 2.46
N SER A 112 -25.25 13.35 2.26
CA SER A 112 -25.11 12.14 3.09
C SER A 112 -23.78 11.42 2.80
N PRO A 113 -23.37 10.46 3.67
CA PRO A 113 -22.21 9.61 3.38
C PRO A 113 -22.32 8.79 2.09
N GLU A 114 -23.56 8.59 1.57
CA GLU A 114 -23.82 7.95 0.28
C GLU A 114 -23.75 8.92 -0.91
N GLY A 115 -23.39 10.19 -0.66
CA GLY A 115 -23.32 11.22 -1.69
C GLY A 115 -24.66 11.76 -2.16
N ARG A 116 -25.77 11.54 -1.44
CA ARG A 116 -27.09 12.08 -1.80
C ARG A 116 -27.28 13.45 -1.19
N ASN A 117 -27.89 14.38 -1.95
CA ASN A 117 -28.35 15.63 -1.37
C ASN A 117 -29.50 15.36 -0.39
N VAL A 118 -29.37 15.83 0.84
CA VAL A 118 -30.34 15.60 1.92
C VAL A 118 -30.95 16.88 2.48
N ASP A 119 -30.31 18.04 2.27
CA ASP A 119 -30.83 19.32 2.73
C ASP A 119 -30.27 20.48 1.89
N ILE A 120 -31.10 21.51 1.72
CA ILE A 120 -30.78 22.80 1.09
C ILE A 120 -31.27 23.88 2.02
N PRO A 121 -30.41 24.69 2.68
CA PRO A 121 -30.83 25.61 3.75
C PRO A 121 -31.89 26.61 3.33
N TYR A 122 -31.87 27.10 2.12
CA TYR A 122 -32.83 28.07 1.58
C TYR A 122 -34.03 27.41 0.87
N ARG A 123 -34.16 26.08 0.92
CA ARG A 123 -35.32 25.28 0.47
C ARG A 123 -35.54 24.09 1.40
N PRO A 124 -35.81 24.35 2.70
CA PRO A 124 -35.91 23.28 3.70
C PRO A 124 -37.01 22.28 3.33
N GLY A 125 -36.75 21.01 3.48
CA GLY A 125 -37.65 19.91 3.13
C GLY A 125 -37.77 19.59 1.62
N HIS A 126 -37.03 20.27 0.78
CA HIS A 126 -37.03 20.03 -0.68
C HIS A 126 -35.64 19.73 -1.25
N PRO A 127 -35.01 18.61 -0.86
CA PRO A 127 -33.72 18.21 -1.45
C PRO A 127 -33.89 17.88 -2.94
N VAL A 128 -32.82 18.02 -3.71
CA VAL A 128 -32.83 17.70 -5.13
C VAL A 128 -32.31 16.26 -5.35
N LYS A 129 -32.71 15.65 -6.46
CA LYS A 129 -32.20 14.33 -6.87
C LYS A 129 -30.80 14.47 -7.48
N ALA A 130 -29.88 15.04 -6.74
CA ALA A 130 -28.46 15.12 -7.13
C ALA A 130 -27.63 14.17 -6.27
N THR A 131 -26.58 13.66 -6.85
CA THR A 131 -25.64 12.76 -6.18
C THR A 131 -24.21 13.16 -6.47
N ILE A 132 -23.33 12.92 -5.51
CA ILE A 132 -21.88 12.93 -5.66
C ILE A 132 -21.42 11.48 -5.68
N GLU A 133 -20.47 11.14 -6.55
CA GLU A 133 -19.97 9.78 -6.62
C GLU A 133 -19.31 9.38 -5.29
N LYS A 134 -19.78 8.29 -4.70
CA LYS A 134 -19.19 7.66 -3.54
C LYS A 134 -18.20 6.59 -3.99
N LYS A 135 -17.02 6.57 -3.37
CA LYS A 135 -16.05 5.49 -3.55
C LYS A 135 -16.32 4.36 -2.56
N HIS A 136 -16.04 3.12 -2.97
CA HIS A 136 -16.06 2.01 -2.02
C HIS A 136 -14.86 2.11 -1.09
N VAL A 137 -15.12 2.04 0.20
CA VAL A 137 -14.11 2.12 1.26
C VAL A 137 -14.26 0.97 2.22
N ALA A 138 -13.15 0.55 2.80
CA ALA A 138 -13.09 -0.40 3.89
C ALA A 138 -12.13 0.13 4.96
N GLU A 139 -12.36 -0.27 6.20
CA GLU A 139 -11.50 0.07 7.34
C GLU A 139 -11.19 -1.23 8.08
N VAL A 140 -9.95 -1.68 7.97
CA VAL A 140 -9.50 -2.98 8.50
C VAL A 140 -8.14 -2.79 9.16
N ASP A 141 -7.99 -3.28 10.40
CA ASP A 141 -6.75 -3.13 11.20
C ASP A 141 -6.26 -1.68 11.29
N ASP A 142 -7.19 -0.73 11.47
CA ASP A 142 -6.94 0.71 11.51
C ASP A 142 -6.37 1.29 10.19
N ILE A 143 -6.41 0.54 9.09
CA ILE A 143 -6.00 0.96 7.76
C ILE A 143 -7.25 1.29 6.94
N ILE A 144 -7.26 2.48 6.34
CA ILE A 144 -8.33 2.92 5.44
C ILE A 144 -7.96 2.54 4.00
N LEU A 145 -8.84 1.78 3.38
CA LEU A 145 -8.72 1.32 2.01
C LEU A 145 -9.78 1.96 1.12
N MET A 146 -9.41 2.27 -0.11
CA MET A 146 -10.33 2.67 -1.16
C MET A 146 -10.20 1.72 -2.36
N TRP A 147 -11.34 1.29 -2.89
CA TRP A 147 -11.38 0.52 -4.12
C TRP A 147 -11.32 1.42 -5.33
N PHE A 148 -10.40 1.11 -6.23
CA PHE A 148 -10.35 1.71 -7.58
C PHE A 148 -10.78 0.70 -8.62
N ASP A 149 -11.68 1.11 -9.51
CA ASP A 149 -12.04 0.40 -10.75
C ASP A 149 -12.37 1.43 -11.83
N HIS A 150 -11.70 1.35 -12.98
CA HIS A 150 -11.90 2.29 -14.09
C HIS A 150 -13.33 2.26 -14.66
N LYS A 151 -14.08 1.17 -14.45
CA LYS A 151 -15.51 1.02 -14.81
C LYS A 151 -16.45 1.28 -13.63
N ARG A 152 -15.92 1.70 -12.48
CA ARG A 152 -16.68 1.99 -11.24
C ARG A 152 -17.49 0.81 -10.73
N ARG A 153 -17.02 -0.42 -10.96
CA ARG A 153 -17.65 -1.64 -10.43
C ARG A 153 -17.35 -1.78 -8.96
N ALA A 154 -18.23 -2.47 -8.24
CA ALA A 154 -18.03 -2.84 -6.86
C ALA A 154 -16.79 -3.74 -6.69
N PRO A 155 -16.20 -3.80 -5.49
CA PRO A 155 -15.12 -4.71 -5.17
C PRO A 155 -15.46 -6.16 -5.53
N THR A 156 -14.49 -6.86 -6.13
CA THR A 156 -14.62 -8.26 -6.52
C THR A 156 -13.95 -9.21 -5.53
N TYR A 157 -13.23 -8.67 -4.57
CA TYR A 157 -12.63 -9.38 -3.44
C TYR A 157 -12.54 -8.44 -2.23
N GLU A 158 -12.45 -9.02 -1.05
CA GLU A 158 -12.19 -8.31 0.20
C GLU A 158 -10.74 -8.51 0.63
N TRP A 159 -10.18 -7.54 1.35
CA TRP A 159 -8.91 -7.71 2.03
C TRP A 159 -9.18 -8.11 3.49
N PRO A 160 -8.67 -9.26 3.95
CA PRO A 160 -9.00 -9.79 5.27
C PRO A 160 -8.25 -9.10 6.42
N GLY A 161 -7.37 -8.14 6.11
CA GLY A 161 -6.47 -7.52 7.08
C GLY A 161 -5.05 -8.08 7.02
N LEU A 162 -4.24 -7.68 7.99
CA LEU A 162 -2.85 -8.13 8.10
C LEU A 162 -2.81 -9.61 8.47
N PRO A 163 -2.16 -10.48 7.67
CA PRO A 163 -2.07 -11.90 7.97
C PRO A 163 -1.43 -12.15 9.34
N TYR A 164 -2.04 -13.05 10.12
CA TYR A 164 -1.57 -13.45 11.46
C TYR A 164 -1.58 -12.34 12.53
N TYR A 165 -2.28 -11.23 12.29
CA TYR A 165 -2.42 -10.12 13.23
C TYR A 165 -3.68 -10.23 14.11
N GLY A 166 -4.38 -11.36 14.08
CA GLY A 166 -5.65 -11.57 14.79
C GLY A 166 -5.57 -11.40 16.32
N ASP A 167 -4.48 -11.83 16.94
CA ASP A 167 -4.18 -11.53 18.35
C ASP A 167 -3.31 -10.25 18.45
N LYS A 168 -3.97 -9.10 18.37
CA LYS A 168 -3.30 -7.79 18.44
C LYS A 168 -2.54 -7.58 19.77
N SER A 169 -2.89 -8.29 20.84
CA SER A 169 -2.20 -8.16 22.14
C SER A 169 -0.78 -8.72 22.12
N SER A 170 -0.51 -9.67 21.22
CA SER A 170 0.83 -10.26 21.01
C SER A 170 1.76 -9.37 20.19
N TYR A 171 1.26 -8.28 19.62
CA TYR A 171 2.01 -7.36 18.75
C TYR A 171 2.06 -5.96 19.35
N TYR A 172 3.08 -5.20 18.97
CA TYR A 172 3.08 -3.76 19.17
C TYR A 172 2.04 -3.08 18.29
N PRO A 173 1.55 -1.88 18.68
CA PRO A 173 0.73 -1.06 17.81
C PRO A 173 1.40 -0.84 16.44
N LEU A 174 0.61 -0.56 15.41
CA LEU A 174 1.11 -0.27 14.08
C LEU A 174 2.04 0.96 14.13
N ASP A 175 3.26 0.78 13.65
CA ASP A 175 4.19 1.88 13.34
C ASP A 175 4.06 2.19 11.84
N THR A 176 3.82 3.46 11.52
CA THR A 176 3.46 3.86 10.16
C THR A 176 4.27 5.06 9.69
N THR A 177 4.68 5.02 8.41
CA THR A 177 5.22 6.20 7.73
C THR A 177 4.48 6.43 6.42
N VAL A 178 4.34 7.71 6.04
CA VAL A 178 3.73 8.13 4.78
C VAL A 178 4.70 9.08 4.11
N ASP A 179 5.16 8.72 2.92
CA ASP A 179 6.21 9.43 2.20
C ASP A 179 5.85 9.61 0.72
N GLY A 180 6.45 10.58 0.06
CA GLY A 180 6.28 10.82 -1.37
C GLY A 180 5.80 12.23 -1.70
N PRO A 181 5.31 12.49 -2.92
CA PRO A 181 5.09 11.49 -3.99
C PRO A 181 6.39 10.98 -4.63
N TYR A 182 6.39 9.70 -5.03
CA TYR A 182 7.50 9.05 -5.72
C TYR A 182 7.10 8.63 -7.14
N LEU A 183 8.05 8.69 -8.09
CA LEU A 183 7.89 8.07 -9.41
C LEU A 183 8.04 6.55 -9.26
N ALA A 184 6.96 5.88 -8.88
CA ALA A 184 6.93 4.45 -8.65
C ALA A 184 5.54 3.87 -8.96
N LYS A 185 5.48 2.56 -9.16
CA LYS A 185 4.23 1.83 -9.46
C LYS A 185 3.87 0.86 -8.33
N PRO A 186 2.57 0.67 -8.06
CA PRO A 186 2.11 -0.19 -6.95
C PRO A 186 2.67 -1.61 -6.97
N GLN A 187 2.98 -2.16 -8.14
CA GLN A 187 3.49 -3.53 -8.28
C GLN A 187 5.00 -3.69 -8.01
N PHE A 188 5.77 -2.59 -7.88
CA PHE A 188 7.23 -2.71 -7.69
C PHE A 188 7.64 -3.45 -6.42
N PRO A 189 7.03 -3.21 -5.25
CA PRO A 189 7.32 -4.00 -4.06
C PRO A 189 7.11 -5.51 -4.28
N PHE A 190 6.20 -5.87 -5.16
CA PHE A 190 5.90 -7.27 -5.45
C PHE A 190 6.89 -7.88 -6.45
N GLU A 191 7.36 -7.13 -7.44
CA GLU A 191 8.41 -7.62 -8.35
C GLU A 191 9.69 -7.95 -7.58
N ASN A 192 9.99 -7.24 -6.49
CA ASN A 192 11.10 -7.58 -5.59
C ASN A 192 10.92 -8.95 -4.94
N SER A 193 9.68 -9.40 -4.69
CA SER A 193 9.44 -10.75 -4.17
C SER A 193 9.78 -11.88 -5.16
N ALA A 194 10.03 -11.56 -6.43
CA ALA A 194 10.46 -12.51 -7.45
C ALA A 194 11.97 -12.50 -7.69
N ASP A 195 12.70 -11.57 -7.05
CA ASP A 195 14.14 -11.37 -7.26
C ASP A 195 14.96 -11.77 -6.02
N PRO A 196 15.68 -12.91 -6.06
CA PRO A 196 16.54 -13.32 -4.96
C PRO A 196 17.82 -12.47 -4.85
N HIS A 197 18.28 -11.90 -5.95
CA HIS A 197 19.62 -11.33 -6.03
C HIS A 197 19.67 -9.89 -5.48
N HIS A 198 18.57 -9.10 -5.59
CA HIS A 198 18.56 -7.74 -5.08
C HIS A 198 18.82 -7.68 -3.56
N PHE A 199 18.42 -8.72 -2.80
CA PHE A 199 18.67 -8.76 -1.36
C PHE A 199 20.15 -8.60 -1.01
N LYS A 200 21.04 -9.15 -1.83
CA LYS A 200 22.49 -9.03 -1.63
C LYS A 200 22.99 -7.61 -1.93
N TYR A 201 22.55 -7.01 -3.02
CA TYR A 201 23.10 -5.76 -3.52
C TYR A 201 22.40 -4.52 -2.97
N VAL A 202 21.11 -4.61 -2.68
CA VAL A 202 20.29 -3.49 -2.17
C VAL A 202 20.17 -3.52 -0.66
N HIS A 203 20.02 -4.73 -0.07
CA HIS A 203 19.80 -4.89 1.37
C HIS A 203 21.00 -5.48 2.12
N GLY A 204 22.10 -5.76 1.44
CA GLY A 204 23.32 -6.29 2.06
C GLY A 204 23.21 -7.71 2.61
N SER A 205 22.28 -8.53 2.08
CA SER A 205 22.19 -9.94 2.45
C SER A 205 23.47 -10.68 2.07
N TYR A 206 23.90 -11.61 2.91
CA TYR A 206 25.11 -12.41 2.65
C TYR A 206 24.91 -13.45 1.56
N LEU A 207 23.74 -14.07 1.52
CA LEU A 207 23.35 -15.08 0.55
C LEU A 207 22.11 -14.66 -0.22
N ASP A 208 21.96 -15.23 -1.42
CA ASP A 208 20.75 -15.09 -2.19
C ASP A 208 19.56 -15.77 -1.48
N ALA A 209 18.36 -15.25 -1.69
CA ALA A 209 17.15 -15.87 -1.17
C ALA A 209 16.77 -17.12 -1.96
N GLU A 210 16.23 -18.13 -1.27
CA GLU A 210 15.55 -19.27 -1.88
C GLU A 210 14.05 -19.03 -1.89
N PHE A 211 13.35 -19.32 -2.98
CA PHE A 211 11.91 -19.09 -3.12
C PHE A 211 11.14 -20.40 -3.25
N SER A 212 9.96 -20.46 -2.63
CA SER A 212 8.95 -21.46 -2.98
C SER A 212 8.20 -21.06 -4.25
N ASP A 213 7.48 -21.99 -4.85
CA ASP A 213 6.50 -21.69 -5.88
C ASP A 213 5.39 -20.79 -5.34
N TYR A 214 4.82 -19.98 -6.24
CA TYR A 214 3.64 -19.19 -5.90
C TYR A 214 2.39 -20.08 -5.83
N LYS A 215 1.55 -19.82 -4.83
CA LYS A 215 0.17 -20.29 -4.80
C LYS A 215 -0.74 -19.13 -5.13
N VAL A 216 -1.78 -19.39 -5.91
CA VAL A 216 -2.72 -18.36 -6.42
C VAL A 216 -4.15 -18.81 -6.25
N ASP A 217 -4.99 -17.89 -5.81
CA ASP A 217 -6.43 -18.02 -5.79
C ASP A 217 -7.08 -16.66 -6.15
N GLY A 218 -7.48 -16.52 -7.41
CA GLY A 218 -8.07 -15.29 -7.94
C GLY A 218 -7.15 -14.07 -7.79
N ALA A 219 -7.56 -13.11 -6.98
CA ALA A 219 -6.78 -11.90 -6.68
C ALA A 219 -5.68 -12.14 -5.65
N TYR A 220 -5.72 -13.24 -4.92
CA TYR A 220 -4.74 -13.62 -3.92
C TYR A 220 -3.59 -14.42 -4.52
N ALA A 221 -2.37 -14.15 -4.04
CA ALA A 221 -1.19 -14.99 -4.30
C ALA A 221 -0.29 -15.00 -3.07
N GLU A 222 0.46 -16.08 -2.87
CA GLU A 222 1.47 -16.18 -1.81
C GLU A 222 2.70 -16.94 -2.27
N ASN A 223 3.85 -16.63 -1.66
CA ASN A 223 5.04 -17.45 -1.70
C ASN A 223 5.85 -17.31 -0.41
N VAL A 224 6.85 -18.16 -0.25
CA VAL A 224 7.76 -18.10 0.91
C VAL A 224 9.20 -17.93 0.40
N MET A 225 9.90 -16.95 0.97
CA MET A 225 11.34 -16.81 0.82
C MET A 225 12.04 -17.36 2.04
N ARG A 226 13.19 -18.02 1.82
CA ARG A 226 14.13 -18.44 2.87
C ARG A 226 15.38 -17.62 2.75
N LEU A 227 15.81 -17.02 3.86
CA LEU A 227 16.96 -16.14 3.97
C LEU A 227 17.84 -16.57 5.13
N VAL A 228 19.13 -16.22 5.07
CA VAL A 228 20.03 -16.31 6.22
C VAL A 228 20.26 -14.89 6.74
N PHE A 229 19.68 -14.60 7.88
CA PHE A 229 19.87 -13.34 8.59
C PHE A 229 21.16 -13.37 9.42
N GLY A 230 21.88 -12.25 9.47
CA GLY A 230 23.16 -12.13 10.17
C GLY A 230 24.32 -12.88 9.49
N GLY A 231 24.13 -13.33 8.23
CA GLY A 231 25.18 -14.01 7.47
C GLY A 231 26.43 -13.15 7.31
N GLY A 232 27.62 -13.74 7.40
CA GLY A 232 28.91 -13.04 7.33
C GLY A 232 29.38 -12.40 8.65
N GLN A 233 28.58 -12.46 9.71
CA GLN A 233 28.93 -11.96 11.04
C GLN A 233 28.59 -13.02 12.12
N GLU A 234 29.45 -13.14 13.14
CA GLU A 234 29.19 -14.07 14.23
C GLU A 234 27.97 -13.68 15.06
N GLN A 235 27.79 -12.38 15.26
CA GLN A 235 26.68 -11.82 16.04
C GLN A 235 26.22 -10.48 15.45
N THR A 236 24.91 -10.25 15.40
CA THR A 236 24.32 -8.97 15.06
C THR A 236 23.24 -8.59 16.09
N TRP A 237 22.73 -7.35 16.02
CA TRP A 237 21.61 -6.96 16.86
C TRP A 237 20.33 -7.79 16.57
N LEU A 238 20.17 -8.29 15.33
CA LEU A 238 19.03 -9.11 14.91
C LEU A 238 19.24 -10.59 15.26
N THR A 239 20.47 -11.06 15.14
CA THR A 239 20.85 -12.46 15.38
C THR A 239 21.98 -12.52 16.43
N PRO A 240 21.66 -12.31 17.73
CA PRO A 240 22.67 -12.19 18.79
C PRO A 240 23.43 -13.51 19.04
N ASN A 241 22.88 -14.65 18.63
CA ASN A 241 23.49 -15.98 18.76
C ASN A 241 24.17 -16.47 17.47
N GLY A 242 24.41 -15.56 16.52
CA GLY A 242 24.98 -15.87 15.23
C GLY A 242 23.95 -15.96 14.11
N PRO A 243 24.38 -16.32 12.87
CA PRO A 243 23.50 -16.39 11.70
C PRO A 243 22.33 -17.36 11.89
N VAL A 244 21.15 -16.95 11.48
CA VAL A 244 19.91 -17.72 11.64
C VAL A 244 19.20 -17.83 10.30
N ARG A 245 18.69 -19.03 9.99
CA ARG A 245 17.79 -19.23 8.87
C ARG A 245 16.40 -18.71 9.25
N GLY A 246 15.90 -17.75 8.50
CA GLY A 246 14.57 -17.22 8.67
C GLY A 246 13.75 -17.28 7.40
N TYR A 247 12.52 -16.81 7.48
CA TYR A 247 11.54 -16.86 6.41
C TYR A 247 10.89 -15.51 6.22
N VAL A 248 10.49 -15.22 4.96
CA VAL A 248 9.58 -14.14 4.64
C VAL A 248 8.41 -14.74 3.89
N ASP A 249 7.26 -14.77 4.55
CA ASP A 249 6.01 -15.15 3.90
C ASP A 249 5.45 -13.93 3.21
N ASN A 250 5.30 -13.98 1.89
CA ASN A 250 4.71 -12.90 1.10
C ASN A 250 3.28 -13.24 0.75
N PHE A 251 2.39 -12.28 0.97
CA PHE A 251 0.97 -12.36 0.69
C PHE A 251 0.57 -11.19 -0.18
N PHE A 252 -0.18 -11.44 -1.25
CA PHE A 252 -0.57 -10.43 -2.23
C PHE A 252 -2.08 -10.45 -2.44
N TRP A 253 -2.69 -9.26 -2.50
CA TRP A 253 -4.09 -9.07 -2.92
C TRP A 253 -4.15 -8.00 -4.00
N GLY A 254 -4.57 -8.42 -5.20
CA GLY A 254 -4.57 -7.53 -6.35
C GLY A 254 -3.18 -7.07 -6.73
N ALA A 255 -3.07 -5.85 -7.27
CA ALA A 255 -1.82 -5.26 -7.72
C ALA A 255 -1.24 -4.20 -6.74
N SER A 256 -1.76 -4.10 -5.53
CA SER A 256 -1.46 -2.98 -4.63
C SER A 256 -1.26 -3.32 -3.16
N LEU A 257 -1.80 -4.43 -2.68
CA LEU A 257 -1.66 -4.85 -1.29
C LEU A 257 -0.74 -6.05 -1.18
N GLY A 258 0.46 -5.85 -0.65
CA GLY A 258 1.45 -6.90 -0.42
C GLY A 258 1.99 -6.84 0.99
N VAL A 259 1.90 -7.95 1.70
CA VAL A 259 2.38 -8.09 3.07
C VAL A 259 3.55 -9.04 3.10
N ALA A 260 4.64 -8.62 3.72
CA ALA A 260 5.79 -9.45 4.05
C ALA A 260 5.79 -9.76 5.55
N ARG A 261 5.70 -11.04 5.91
CA ARG A 261 5.83 -11.51 7.28
C ARG A 261 7.20 -12.14 7.49
N PHE A 262 8.07 -11.45 8.20
CA PHE A 262 9.40 -11.92 8.57
C PHE A 262 9.31 -12.81 9.82
N ARG A 263 9.92 -13.98 9.77
CA ARG A 263 10.04 -14.92 10.88
C ARG A 263 11.51 -15.24 11.11
N ILE A 264 12.05 -14.78 12.23
CA ILE A 264 13.48 -14.86 12.57
C ILE A 264 13.61 -15.31 14.03
N ASP A 265 13.86 -16.59 14.25
CA ASP A 265 13.75 -17.24 15.57
C ASP A 265 12.33 -17.03 16.17
N ASP A 266 12.28 -16.41 17.34
CA ASP A 266 11.08 -16.04 18.08
C ASP A 266 10.48 -14.70 17.63
N LEU A 267 11.19 -13.93 16.81
CA LEU A 267 10.75 -12.63 16.29
C LEU A 267 9.88 -12.78 15.05
N VAL A 268 8.70 -12.19 15.10
CA VAL A 268 7.84 -11.99 13.92
C VAL A 268 7.66 -10.51 13.68
N CYS A 269 7.86 -10.07 12.43
CA CYS A 269 7.59 -8.71 11.99
C CYS A 269 6.74 -8.75 10.74
N ILE A 270 5.65 -7.98 10.72
CA ILE A 270 4.71 -7.86 9.60
C ILE A 270 4.89 -6.48 8.99
N HIS A 271 5.12 -6.42 7.69
CA HIS A 271 5.29 -5.18 6.94
C HIS A 271 4.34 -5.16 5.74
N LEU A 272 3.53 -4.11 5.63
CA LEU A 272 2.69 -3.79 4.49
C LEU A 272 3.25 -2.52 3.82
N PRO A 273 4.17 -2.65 2.86
CA PRO A 273 4.65 -1.56 2.02
C PRO A 273 3.71 -1.40 0.82
N THR A 274 3.05 -0.26 0.69
CA THR A 274 2.11 -0.01 -0.41
C THR A 274 2.35 1.33 -1.08
N LEU A 275 2.06 1.37 -2.37
CA LEU A 275 2.12 2.57 -3.19
C LEU A 275 0.72 2.87 -3.74
N THR A 276 0.16 4.01 -3.36
CA THR A 276 -1.14 4.46 -3.85
C THR A 276 -0.96 5.58 -4.86
N PRO A 277 -1.40 5.41 -6.12
CA PRO A 277 -1.25 6.41 -7.16
C PRO A 277 -1.98 7.71 -6.85
N VAL A 278 -1.28 8.83 -6.89
CA VAL A 278 -1.87 10.18 -6.93
C VAL A 278 -2.29 10.51 -8.36
N ASP A 279 -1.39 10.21 -9.29
CA ASP A 279 -1.58 10.37 -10.74
C ASP A 279 -0.87 9.22 -11.50
N HIS A 280 -0.80 9.32 -12.82
CA HIS A 280 -0.19 8.26 -13.64
C HIS A 280 1.31 8.06 -13.39
N ASP A 281 1.98 9.02 -12.84
CA ASP A 281 3.44 9.00 -12.67
C ASP A 281 3.85 8.87 -11.20
N ASN A 282 3.04 9.41 -10.28
CA ASN A 282 3.39 9.56 -8.89
C ASN A 282 2.49 8.75 -7.98
N ALA A 283 3.09 8.18 -6.94
CA ALA A 283 2.40 7.46 -5.87
C ALA A 283 2.88 7.90 -4.50
N ILE A 284 1.99 7.89 -3.52
CA ILE A 284 2.34 8.00 -2.10
C ILE A 284 2.66 6.61 -1.57
N PHE A 285 3.74 6.53 -0.83
CA PHE A 285 4.17 5.34 -0.14
C PHE A 285 3.61 5.31 1.28
N PHE A 286 2.90 4.24 1.60
CA PHE A 286 2.46 3.91 2.94
C PHE A 286 3.26 2.70 3.41
N SER A 287 3.93 2.82 4.55
CA SER A 287 4.65 1.74 5.20
C SER A 287 4.01 1.48 6.55
N THR A 288 3.41 0.31 6.71
CA THR A 288 2.77 -0.11 7.96
C THR A 288 3.52 -1.31 8.51
N VAL A 289 4.04 -1.20 9.70
CA VAL A 289 4.85 -2.25 10.33
C VAL A 289 4.33 -2.57 11.74
N THR A 290 4.31 -3.85 12.08
CA THR A 290 4.16 -4.30 13.45
C THR A 290 5.09 -5.49 13.74
N GLY A 291 5.41 -5.72 14.99
CA GLY A 291 6.25 -6.82 15.42
C GLY A 291 5.76 -7.45 16.71
N THR A 292 6.11 -8.71 16.95
CA THR A 292 5.78 -9.38 18.21
C THR A 292 6.38 -8.62 19.39
N ARG A 293 5.63 -8.54 20.50
CA ARG A 293 6.12 -7.91 21.72
C ARG A 293 7.34 -8.67 22.27
N GLU A 294 8.27 -7.93 22.82
CA GLU A 294 9.36 -8.54 23.60
C GLU A 294 8.78 -9.24 24.84
N PRO A 295 9.37 -10.33 25.31
CA PRO A 295 8.89 -11.04 26.49
C PRO A 295 8.75 -10.13 27.71
N GLY A 296 7.52 -10.06 28.27
CA GLY A 296 7.20 -9.24 29.43
C GLY A 296 7.02 -7.73 29.14
N ASP A 297 7.00 -7.32 27.87
CA ASP A 297 6.72 -5.93 27.51
C ASP A 297 5.23 -5.76 27.15
N ASP A 298 4.51 -4.97 27.95
CA ASP A 298 3.10 -4.58 27.77
C ASP A 298 2.93 -3.13 27.27
N GLY A 299 4.05 -2.41 27.09
CA GLY A 299 4.05 -1.02 26.62
C GLY A 299 3.77 -0.89 25.13
N ASP A 300 3.26 0.28 24.71
CA ASP A 300 2.93 0.57 23.30
C ASP A 300 4.14 1.01 22.45
N ILE A 301 5.27 1.30 23.09
CA ILE A 301 6.48 1.75 22.39
C ILE A 301 7.34 0.53 22.07
N PRO A 302 7.55 0.19 20.80
CA PRO A 302 8.36 -0.95 20.41
C PRO A 302 9.81 -0.84 20.91
N ARG A 303 10.30 -1.92 21.53
CA ARG A 303 11.65 -2.01 22.14
C ARG A 303 12.41 -3.24 21.64
N GLY A 304 13.61 -3.40 22.11
CA GLY A 304 14.44 -4.58 21.90
C GLY A 304 14.74 -4.89 20.45
N ARG A 305 14.75 -6.17 20.10
CA ARG A 305 14.95 -6.69 18.74
C ARG A 305 13.77 -6.32 17.86
N SER A 306 12.56 -6.49 18.38
CA SER A 306 11.33 -6.20 17.65
C SER A 306 11.25 -4.73 17.24
N GLY A 307 11.44 -3.79 18.17
CA GLY A 307 11.40 -2.37 17.85
C GLY A 307 12.48 -1.93 16.85
N ARG A 308 13.67 -2.53 16.92
CA ARG A 308 14.72 -2.27 15.93
C ARG A 308 14.35 -2.85 14.56
N MET A 309 13.73 -4.05 14.53
CA MET A 309 13.30 -4.67 13.28
C MET A 309 12.19 -3.86 12.61
N MET A 310 11.20 -3.38 13.37
CA MET A 310 10.14 -2.52 12.86
C MET A 310 10.72 -1.26 12.19
N LYS A 311 11.65 -0.58 12.88
CA LYS A 311 12.34 0.58 12.30
C LYS A 311 13.17 0.21 11.06
N ALA A 312 13.85 -0.93 11.09
CA ALA A 312 14.65 -1.39 9.96
C ALA A 312 13.79 -1.63 8.71
N GLN A 313 12.55 -2.12 8.84
CA GLN A 313 11.65 -2.32 7.70
C GLN A 313 11.34 -1.00 6.98
N HIS A 314 11.06 0.08 7.71
CA HIS A 314 10.85 1.40 7.10
C HIS A 314 12.08 1.94 6.35
N TRP A 315 13.28 1.53 6.78
CA TRP A 315 14.53 1.95 6.13
C TRP A 315 14.88 1.07 4.92
N GLN A 316 14.75 -0.23 5.06
CA GLN A 316 15.16 -1.19 4.02
C GLN A 316 14.42 -0.94 2.71
N ILE A 317 13.12 -0.75 2.75
CA ILE A 317 12.32 -0.48 1.54
C ILE A 317 12.70 0.83 0.85
N ARG A 318 13.27 1.81 1.56
CA ARG A 318 13.71 3.08 0.96
C ARG A 318 14.94 2.92 0.06
N ASN A 319 15.74 1.88 0.27
CA ASN A 319 16.86 1.56 -0.62
C ASN A 319 16.33 1.19 -2.02
N ASP A 320 15.18 0.53 -2.09
CA ASP A 320 14.54 0.17 -3.36
C ASP A 320 14.03 1.39 -4.12
N PHE A 321 13.55 2.43 -3.42
CA PHE A 321 13.08 3.66 -4.08
C PHE A 321 14.15 4.33 -4.91
N HIS A 322 15.42 4.28 -4.48
CA HIS A 322 16.53 4.82 -5.27
C HIS A 322 16.62 4.13 -6.64
N ILE A 323 16.33 2.83 -6.70
CA ILE A 323 16.29 2.07 -7.96
C ILE A 323 15.00 2.41 -8.72
N TRP A 324 13.82 2.27 -8.08
CA TRP A 324 12.52 2.41 -8.74
C TRP A 324 12.31 3.78 -9.39
N GLN A 325 12.77 4.85 -8.76
CA GLN A 325 12.64 6.20 -9.30
C GLN A 325 13.56 6.49 -10.50
N ASN A 326 14.61 5.69 -10.67
CA ASN A 326 15.64 5.90 -11.69
C ASN A 326 15.67 4.78 -12.75
N GLN A 327 14.77 3.80 -12.69
CA GLN A 327 14.70 2.72 -13.67
C GLN A 327 13.71 3.02 -14.81
N ARG A 328 14.00 2.43 -15.98
CA ARG A 328 13.05 2.29 -17.07
C ARG A 328 12.33 0.95 -16.92
N TYR A 329 11.01 0.91 -17.03
CA TYR A 329 10.31 -0.36 -17.07
C TYR A 329 10.55 -1.09 -18.40
N LEU A 330 10.96 -2.34 -18.33
CA LEU A 330 11.21 -3.18 -19.50
C LEU A 330 10.13 -4.27 -19.57
N VAL A 331 9.26 -4.19 -20.57
CA VAL A 331 8.23 -5.22 -20.83
C VAL A 331 8.88 -6.58 -21.15
N LYS A 332 10.03 -6.56 -21.81
CA LYS A 332 10.82 -7.75 -22.17
C LYS A 332 12.27 -7.58 -21.67
N PRO A 333 12.52 -7.76 -20.37
CA PRO A 333 13.89 -7.73 -19.86
C PRO A 333 14.69 -8.97 -20.30
N ILE A 334 16.01 -8.86 -20.23
CA ILE A 334 16.91 -9.99 -20.41
C ILE A 334 17.07 -10.69 -19.06
N PHE A 335 16.86 -12.00 -19.03
CA PHE A 335 17.00 -12.84 -17.85
C PHE A 335 18.27 -13.69 -17.93
N THR A 336 18.85 -14.01 -16.78
CA THR A 336 20.06 -14.84 -16.68
C THR A 336 19.77 -16.32 -16.91
N GLY A 337 18.51 -16.74 -16.77
CA GLY A 337 18.09 -18.10 -16.99
C GLY A 337 16.56 -18.31 -16.89
N PRO A 338 16.12 -19.54 -17.17
CA PRO A 338 14.68 -19.84 -17.22
C PRO A 338 13.97 -19.73 -15.86
N GLU A 339 14.70 -19.94 -14.77
CA GLU A 339 14.13 -19.83 -13.42
C GLU A 339 13.77 -18.38 -13.06
N GLU A 340 14.70 -17.44 -13.27
CA GLU A 340 14.45 -16.01 -13.10
C GLU A 340 13.32 -15.54 -14.02
N GLN A 341 13.38 -15.93 -15.31
CA GLN A 341 12.32 -15.63 -16.27
C GLN A 341 10.96 -16.14 -15.81
N SER A 342 10.87 -17.35 -15.26
CA SER A 342 9.61 -17.93 -14.80
C SER A 342 9.01 -17.16 -13.63
N ARG A 343 9.82 -16.75 -12.65
CA ARG A 343 9.36 -15.97 -11.49
C ARG A 343 8.80 -14.60 -11.90
N TYR A 344 9.55 -13.84 -12.69
CA TYR A 344 9.10 -12.54 -13.17
C TYR A 344 7.88 -12.65 -14.10
N ALA A 345 7.87 -13.62 -14.98
CA ALA A 345 6.73 -13.85 -15.88
C ALA A 345 5.46 -14.23 -15.09
N PHE A 346 5.61 -14.98 -13.99
CA PHE A 346 4.50 -15.30 -13.12
C PHE A 346 3.92 -14.04 -12.48
N ILE A 347 4.74 -13.26 -11.76
CA ILE A 347 4.27 -12.10 -11.00
C ILE A 347 3.68 -11.04 -11.94
N ARG A 348 4.29 -10.80 -13.09
CA ARG A 348 3.78 -9.85 -14.08
C ARG A 348 2.46 -10.28 -14.70
N ARG A 349 2.26 -11.58 -15.01
CA ARG A 349 0.96 -12.08 -15.45
C ARG A 349 -0.11 -11.99 -14.36
N HIS A 350 0.27 -12.24 -13.11
CA HIS A 350 -0.65 -12.08 -12.00
C HIS A 350 -1.18 -10.64 -11.89
N PHE A 351 -0.31 -9.63 -12.03
CA PHE A 351 -0.73 -8.22 -11.98
C PHE A 351 -1.46 -7.75 -13.23
N ASP A 352 -1.11 -8.28 -14.38
CA ASP A 352 -1.68 -7.92 -15.69
C ASP A 352 -3.21 -8.06 -15.72
N GLN A 353 -3.76 -9.04 -15.00
CA GLN A 353 -5.21 -9.28 -14.91
C GLN A 353 -6.00 -8.11 -14.29
N PHE A 354 -5.35 -7.26 -13.50
CA PHE A 354 -6.00 -6.12 -12.83
C PHE A 354 -6.00 -4.84 -13.67
N TYR A 355 -5.25 -4.82 -14.77
CA TYR A 355 -5.23 -3.68 -15.69
C TYR A 355 -6.29 -3.82 -16.78
N PRO A 356 -6.89 -2.70 -17.24
CA PRO A 356 -7.94 -2.75 -18.26
C PRO A 356 -7.47 -3.26 -19.63
N ASN A 357 -6.17 -3.11 -19.92
CA ASN A 357 -5.52 -3.54 -21.16
C ASN A 357 -4.32 -4.45 -20.84
N PRO A 358 -4.55 -5.75 -20.58
CA PRO A 358 -3.48 -6.69 -20.25
C PRO A 358 -2.40 -6.78 -21.33
N VAL A 359 -1.14 -6.85 -20.90
CA VAL A 359 0.03 -6.88 -21.80
C VAL A 359 0.66 -8.27 -21.87
N TYR A 360 0.57 -9.03 -20.79
CA TYR A 360 1.21 -10.36 -20.64
C TYR A 360 0.23 -11.54 -20.82
N ALA A 361 -1.09 -11.29 -20.83
CA ALA A 361 -2.13 -12.33 -20.92
C ALA A 361 -2.10 -13.13 -22.24
N ASN A 362 -1.61 -12.54 -23.35
CA ASN A 362 -1.66 -13.11 -24.69
C ASN A 362 -0.38 -13.86 -25.11
N GLY A 363 0.38 -14.42 -24.21
CA GLY A 363 1.46 -15.36 -24.56
C GLY A 363 2.67 -14.78 -25.29
N SER A 364 2.84 -13.47 -25.35
CA SER A 364 3.96 -12.82 -26.05
C SER A 364 5.28 -12.81 -25.24
N ALA A 365 5.30 -13.38 -24.04
CA ALA A 365 6.51 -13.69 -23.31
C ALA A 365 6.69 -15.21 -23.33
N ASN A 366 7.61 -15.72 -24.14
CA ASN A 366 7.97 -17.12 -24.26
C ASN A 366 8.34 -17.72 -22.89
N GLY A 367 7.43 -18.47 -22.31
CA GLY A 367 7.66 -19.32 -21.14
C GLY A 367 6.72 -20.53 -21.23
N PRO A 368 7.15 -21.74 -20.84
CA PRO A 368 6.34 -22.94 -20.94
C PRO A 368 5.07 -22.81 -20.09
N ALA A 369 3.94 -23.19 -20.69
CA ALA A 369 2.68 -23.35 -19.98
C ALA A 369 2.85 -24.50 -18.96
N HIS A 370 2.98 -24.18 -17.68
CA HIS A 370 2.82 -25.16 -16.63
C HIS A 370 1.33 -25.40 -16.41
N GLY A 371 0.92 -26.66 -16.64
CA GLY A 371 -0.46 -27.11 -16.49
C GLY A 371 -0.99 -26.82 -15.09
N ALA A 372 -2.25 -26.42 -15.05
CA ALA A 372 -3.02 -26.28 -13.83
C ALA A 372 -3.07 -27.64 -13.09
N THR A 373 -2.31 -27.75 -12.00
CA THR A 373 -2.47 -28.86 -11.07
C THR A 373 -3.63 -28.49 -10.15
N THR A 374 -4.79 -29.08 -10.44
CA THR A 374 -5.96 -29.04 -9.57
C THR A 374 -5.61 -29.78 -8.27
N VAL A 375 -5.41 -29.04 -7.19
CA VAL A 375 -5.31 -29.63 -5.85
C VAL A 375 -6.71 -29.63 -5.23
N THR A 376 -7.29 -30.83 -5.17
CA THR A 376 -8.52 -31.11 -4.43
C THR A 376 -8.27 -30.86 -2.95
N THR A 377 -9.01 -29.94 -2.35
CA THR A 377 -9.03 -29.70 -0.91
C THR A 377 -9.67 -30.90 -0.22
N ALA A 378 -8.86 -31.67 0.52
CA ALA A 378 -9.37 -32.54 1.56
C ALA A 378 -9.41 -31.75 2.87
N ALA A 379 -10.61 -31.60 3.40
CA ALA A 379 -10.88 -31.08 4.73
C ALA A 379 -10.26 -31.97 5.81
N ARG A 380 -9.48 -31.39 6.71
CA ARG A 380 -9.42 -31.74 8.15
C ARG A 380 -8.80 -30.59 8.93
#